data_5b4a10fcaae89d6139d5c27c7cdac948
#
_entry.id   5b4a10fcaae89d6139d5c27c7cdac948
#
_cell.length_a   1.000
_cell.length_b   1.000
_cell.length_c   1.000
_cell.angle_alpha   90.00
_cell.angle_beta   90.00
_cell.angle_gamma   90.00
#
_symmetry.space_group_name_H-M   'P 1'
#
loop_
_entity.id
_entity.type
_entity.pdbx_description
1 polymer ?
#
loop_
_entity_poly.entity_id
_entity_poly.type
_entity_poly.pdbx_seq_one_letter_code
_entity_poly.pdbx_strand_id
1 'polypeptide(L)'
;STLFSLAQLHMMQGNYAKTLSVLERWEALNTGEIPANNHLIKAQAMYQQKDYQRASGFINQAIKMVESEGKVPDENWYVLQRAIYFELKQPEKVKDVLVKMVRHYNDGKYWIQLAGMYGELGEEKKQLAILEAAYQQGYISSAADVFNLAQLYYYHQVPVKGARLMEKAMQEGVLERNLRNLKFTANCWSLAKQDDKAIPVLIAAASLSEDGELE
;
A
#
# COMPACT_ATOMS: atom_id res chain seq x y z
N SER A 1 31.56 -15.08 11.98
CA SER A 1 32.55 -14.64 12.98
C SER A 1 31.84 -14.31 14.29
N THR A 2 32.52 -14.50 15.41
CA THR A 2 32.00 -14.24 16.77
C THR A 2 31.47 -12.81 16.94
N LEU A 3 32.09 -11.81 16.33
CA LEU A 3 31.64 -10.42 16.42
C LEU A 3 30.30 -10.20 15.70
N PHE A 4 30.09 -10.81 14.53
CA PHE A 4 28.82 -10.68 13.82
C PHE A 4 27.67 -11.32 14.63
N SER A 5 27.89 -12.49 15.21
CA SER A 5 26.91 -13.15 16.08
C SER A 5 26.64 -12.32 17.35
N LEU A 6 27.65 -11.66 17.90
CA LEU A 6 27.49 -10.76 19.05
C LEU A 6 26.64 -9.52 18.67
N ALA A 7 26.84 -8.95 17.48
CA ALA A 7 26.03 -7.85 17.00
C ALA A 7 24.55 -8.25 16.85
N GLN A 8 24.28 -9.43 16.30
CA GLN A 8 22.93 -9.98 16.21
C GLN A 8 22.29 -10.18 17.58
N LEU A 9 23.05 -10.69 18.56
CA LEU A 9 22.54 -10.85 19.92
C LEU A 9 22.20 -9.51 20.56
N HIS A 10 23.03 -8.49 20.42
CA HIS A 10 22.72 -7.14 20.89
C HIS A 10 21.49 -6.55 20.21
N MET A 11 21.32 -6.79 18.91
CA MET A 11 20.12 -6.38 18.16
C MET A 11 18.85 -7.00 18.76
N MET A 12 18.89 -8.31 19.02
CA MET A 12 17.75 -9.04 19.62
C MET A 12 17.42 -8.55 21.04
N GLN A 13 18.42 -8.09 21.79
CA GLN A 13 18.25 -7.53 23.12
C GLN A 13 17.84 -6.05 23.14
N GLY A 14 17.68 -5.42 21.99
CA GLY A 14 17.38 -4.00 21.90
C GLY A 14 18.56 -3.06 22.19
N ASN A 15 19.79 -3.60 22.28
CA ASN A 15 21.01 -2.84 22.55
C ASN A 15 21.58 -2.26 21.23
N TYR A 16 20.84 -1.37 20.59
CA TYR A 16 21.14 -0.90 19.23
C TYR A 16 22.49 -0.18 19.12
N ALA A 17 22.87 0.64 20.09
CA ALA A 17 24.16 1.32 20.10
C ALA A 17 25.32 0.30 20.16
N LYS A 18 25.19 -0.76 20.97
CA LYS A 18 26.19 -1.84 21.02
C LYS A 18 26.22 -2.65 19.74
N THR A 19 25.05 -2.88 19.11
CA THR A 19 24.97 -3.52 17.81
C THR A 19 25.84 -2.77 16.78
N LEU A 20 25.66 -1.46 16.67
CA LEU A 20 26.43 -0.62 15.75
C LEU A 20 27.93 -0.65 16.05
N SER A 21 28.31 -0.46 17.31
CA SER A 21 29.71 -0.48 17.71
C SER A 21 30.40 -1.81 17.41
N VAL A 22 29.73 -2.94 17.65
CA VAL A 22 30.27 -4.27 17.34
C VAL A 22 30.40 -4.50 15.83
N LEU A 23 29.41 -4.02 15.04
CA LEU A 23 29.49 -4.10 13.58
C LEU A 23 30.63 -3.26 13.00
N GLU A 24 30.86 -2.05 13.52
CA GLU A 24 31.97 -1.20 13.12
C GLU A 24 33.33 -1.86 13.42
N ARG A 25 33.46 -2.50 14.58
CA ARG A 25 34.67 -3.27 14.91
C ARG A 25 34.85 -4.46 13.96
N TRP A 26 33.78 -5.15 13.64
CA TRP A 26 33.84 -6.26 12.68
C TRP A 26 34.27 -5.77 11.30
N GLU A 27 33.70 -4.66 10.82
CA GLU A 27 34.05 -4.06 9.54
C GLU A 27 35.53 -3.62 9.47
N ALA A 28 36.04 -3.02 10.54
CA ALA A 28 37.44 -2.61 10.62
C ALA A 28 38.43 -3.78 10.54
N LEU A 29 38.01 -4.97 10.93
CA LEU A 29 38.80 -6.19 10.86
C LEU A 29 38.57 -6.98 9.56
N ASN A 30 37.55 -6.64 8.80
CA ASN A 30 37.20 -7.31 7.55
C ASN A 30 38.02 -6.75 6.39
N THR A 31 38.67 -7.63 5.64
CA THR A 31 39.48 -7.24 4.47
C THR A 31 38.74 -7.40 3.15
N GLY A 32 37.54 -7.95 3.17
CA GLY A 32 36.69 -8.16 2.00
C GLY A 32 35.55 -7.15 1.91
N GLU A 33 34.69 -7.34 0.92
CA GLU A 33 33.46 -6.57 0.78
C GLU A 33 32.53 -6.77 1.99
N ILE A 34 31.92 -5.71 2.46
CA ILE A 34 30.95 -5.78 3.56
C ILE A 34 29.64 -6.40 3.02
N PRO A 35 29.14 -7.50 3.60
CA PRO A 35 27.94 -8.16 3.11
C PRO A 35 26.68 -7.28 3.24
N ALA A 36 25.76 -7.45 2.31
CA ALA A 36 24.49 -6.73 2.33
C ALA A 36 23.72 -6.86 3.68
N ASN A 37 23.77 -8.05 4.29
CA ASN A 37 23.12 -8.28 5.59
C ASN A 37 23.71 -7.45 6.73
N ASN A 38 24.98 -7.07 6.66
CA ASN A 38 25.61 -6.16 7.61
C ASN A 38 24.99 -4.76 7.53
N HIS A 39 24.83 -4.26 6.33
CA HIS A 39 24.14 -2.97 6.09
C HIS A 39 22.68 -3.02 6.52
N LEU A 40 22.00 -4.16 6.32
CA LEU A 40 20.62 -4.36 6.79
C LEU A 40 20.53 -4.22 8.32
N ILE A 41 21.39 -4.89 9.07
CA ILE A 41 21.38 -4.84 10.54
C ILE A 41 21.67 -3.42 11.03
N LYS A 42 22.60 -2.71 10.41
CA LYS A 42 22.84 -1.28 10.70
C LYS A 42 21.61 -0.43 10.45
N ALA A 43 20.94 -0.63 9.31
CA ALA A 43 19.71 0.09 9.01
C ALA A 43 18.61 -0.17 10.03
N GLN A 44 18.44 -1.43 10.45
CA GLN A 44 17.48 -1.81 11.49
C GLN A 44 17.79 -1.15 12.83
N ALA A 45 19.05 -1.17 13.27
CA ALA A 45 19.48 -0.55 14.53
C ALA A 45 19.27 0.97 14.50
N MET A 46 19.60 1.63 13.40
CA MET A 46 19.41 3.07 13.22
C MET A 46 17.93 3.46 13.14
N TYR A 47 17.10 2.65 12.50
CA TYR A 47 15.66 2.83 12.49
C TYR A 47 15.07 2.82 13.91
N GLN A 48 15.49 1.86 14.73
CA GLN A 48 15.05 1.76 16.13
C GLN A 48 15.51 2.96 16.97
N GLN A 49 16.66 3.53 16.65
CA GLN A 49 17.16 4.77 17.26
C GLN A 49 16.56 6.05 16.65
N LYS A 50 15.64 5.92 15.70
CA LYS A 50 15.02 7.03 14.96
C LYS A 50 16.00 7.86 14.14
N ASP A 51 17.16 7.32 13.84
CA ASP A 51 18.10 7.92 12.88
C ASP A 51 17.76 7.49 11.45
N TYR A 52 16.63 7.98 10.97
CA TYR A 52 16.06 7.56 9.69
C TYR A 52 16.92 7.95 8.50
N GLN A 53 17.64 9.08 8.60
CA GLN A 53 18.50 9.54 7.53
C GLN A 53 19.67 8.57 7.28
N ARG A 54 20.38 8.16 8.33
CA ARG A 54 21.45 7.16 8.19
C ARG A 54 20.90 5.78 7.87
N ALA A 55 19.77 5.41 8.48
CA ALA A 55 19.09 4.14 8.18
C ALA A 55 18.77 4.02 6.68
N SER A 56 18.32 5.09 6.04
CA SER A 56 18.02 5.09 4.60
C SER A 56 19.25 4.79 3.75
N GLY A 57 20.42 5.35 4.09
CA GLY A 57 21.66 5.08 3.40
C GLY A 57 22.04 3.61 3.43
N PHE A 58 21.97 2.98 4.60
CA PHE A 58 22.33 1.57 4.78
C PHE A 58 21.33 0.59 4.15
N ILE A 59 20.02 0.84 4.29
CA ILE A 59 19.03 -0.05 3.65
C ILE A 59 19.12 0.04 2.11
N ASN A 60 19.36 1.23 1.57
CA ASN A 60 19.54 1.41 0.14
C ASN A 60 20.76 0.67 -0.38
N GLN A 61 21.87 0.73 0.36
CA GLN A 61 23.08 0.01 0.01
C GLN A 61 22.87 -1.51 0.05
N ALA A 62 22.23 -2.02 1.10
CA ALA A 62 21.91 -3.44 1.22
C ALA A 62 21.05 -3.94 0.05
N ILE A 63 19.98 -3.23 -0.27
CA ILE A 63 19.08 -3.58 -1.37
C ILE A 63 19.80 -3.51 -2.71
N LYS A 64 20.56 -2.44 -2.96
CA LYS A 64 21.32 -2.28 -4.20
C LYS A 64 22.31 -3.41 -4.44
N MET A 65 22.99 -3.90 -3.41
CA MET A 65 23.90 -5.02 -3.51
C MET A 65 23.21 -6.29 -4.01
N VAL A 66 22.05 -6.62 -3.45
CA VAL A 66 21.27 -7.81 -3.85
C VAL A 66 20.68 -7.64 -5.25
N GLU A 67 20.11 -6.46 -5.55
CA GLU A 67 19.54 -6.17 -6.87
C GLU A 67 20.61 -6.19 -7.97
N SER A 68 21.85 -5.74 -7.68
CA SER A 68 22.96 -5.75 -8.65
C SER A 68 23.41 -7.16 -9.05
N GLU A 69 23.13 -8.16 -8.21
CA GLU A 69 23.35 -9.58 -8.52
C GLU A 69 22.17 -10.20 -9.32
N GLY A 70 21.19 -9.41 -9.71
CA GLY A 70 19.97 -9.89 -10.38
C GLY A 70 19.01 -10.65 -9.45
N LYS A 71 19.17 -10.51 -8.15
CA LYS A 71 18.33 -11.13 -7.13
C LYS A 71 17.29 -10.15 -6.61
N VAL A 72 16.22 -10.68 -6.03
CA VAL A 72 15.22 -9.90 -5.32
C VAL A 72 15.52 -9.98 -3.82
N PRO A 73 15.67 -8.84 -3.11
CA PRO A 73 15.81 -8.84 -1.66
C PRO A 73 14.59 -9.50 -0.98
N ASP A 74 14.77 -9.96 0.24
CA ASP A 74 13.64 -10.43 1.04
C ASP A 74 12.62 -9.29 1.26
N GLU A 75 11.35 -9.64 1.32
CA GLU A 75 10.23 -8.69 1.47
C GLU A 75 10.46 -7.69 2.62
N ASN A 76 11.00 -8.17 3.74
CA ASN A 76 11.25 -7.34 4.93
C ASN A 76 12.23 -6.18 4.68
N TRP A 77 13.12 -6.28 3.70
CA TRP A 77 14.05 -5.21 3.37
C TRP A 77 13.32 -4.02 2.72
N TYR A 78 12.39 -4.32 1.81
CA TYR A 78 11.54 -3.28 1.22
C TYR A 78 10.54 -2.72 2.23
N VAL A 79 10.03 -3.56 3.14
CA VAL A 79 9.15 -3.09 4.24
C VAL A 79 9.90 -2.08 5.11
N LEU A 80 11.16 -2.37 5.47
CA LEU A 80 11.99 -1.43 6.24
C LEU A 80 12.31 -0.17 5.44
N GLN A 81 12.69 -0.29 4.17
CA GLN A 81 12.99 0.86 3.30
C GLN A 81 11.77 1.78 3.18
N ARG A 82 10.59 1.22 2.96
CA ARG A 82 9.34 1.96 2.90
C ARG A 82 9.04 2.68 4.21
N ALA A 83 9.18 1.99 5.34
CA ALA A 83 8.97 2.58 6.66
C ALA A 83 9.91 3.75 6.93
N ILE A 84 11.19 3.61 6.57
CA ILE A 84 12.18 4.69 6.69
C ILE A 84 11.78 5.91 5.85
N TYR A 85 11.39 5.71 4.59
CA TYR A 85 10.97 6.81 3.73
C TYR A 85 9.66 7.46 4.19
N PHE A 86 8.76 6.69 4.81
CA PHE A 86 7.56 7.22 5.43
C PHE A 86 7.90 8.16 6.60
N GLU A 87 8.80 7.75 7.49
CA GLU A 87 9.27 8.58 8.61
C GLU A 87 10.00 9.84 8.13
N LEU A 88 10.74 9.75 7.03
CA LEU A 88 11.41 10.89 6.40
C LEU A 88 10.45 11.79 5.60
N LYS A 89 9.16 11.47 5.54
CA LYS A 89 8.15 12.22 4.79
C LYS A 89 8.52 12.39 3.31
N GLN A 90 8.94 11.29 2.69
CA GLN A 90 9.32 11.22 1.28
C GLN A 90 8.34 10.34 0.49
N PRO A 91 7.11 10.81 0.21
CA PRO A 91 6.04 10.01 -0.38
C PRO A 91 6.38 9.47 -1.77
N GLU A 92 7.13 10.21 -2.58
CA GLU A 92 7.61 9.73 -3.89
C GLU A 92 8.47 8.47 -3.75
N LYS A 93 9.36 8.44 -2.77
CA LYS A 93 10.20 7.26 -2.52
C LYS A 93 9.42 6.11 -1.91
N VAL A 94 8.42 6.37 -1.07
CA VAL A 94 7.48 5.34 -0.58
C VAL A 94 6.75 4.70 -1.76
N LYS A 95 6.25 5.50 -2.69
CA LYS A 95 5.61 5.02 -3.93
C LYS A 95 6.57 4.14 -4.74
N ASP A 96 7.81 4.57 -4.96
CA ASP A 96 8.79 3.82 -5.75
C ASP A 96 9.09 2.44 -5.14
N VAL A 97 9.18 2.36 -3.82
CA VAL A 97 9.33 1.06 -3.12
C VAL A 97 8.10 0.19 -3.31
N LEU A 98 6.89 0.75 -3.18
CA LEU A 98 5.64 0.01 -3.38
C LEU A 98 5.49 -0.52 -4.82
N VAL A 99 5.96 0.21 -5.83
CA VAL A 99 6.01 -0.27 -7.21
C VAL A 99 6.87 -1.55 -7.33
N LYS A 100 8.01 -1.59 -6.66
CA LYS A 100 8.84 -2.80 -6.59
C LYS A 100 8.12 -3.93 -5.86
N MET A 101 7.47 -3.64 -4.74
CA MET A 101 6.77 -4.63 -3.93
C MET A 101 5.59 -5.25 -4.67
N VAL A 102 4.79 -4.47 -5.38
CA VAL A 102 3.71 -4.97 -6.25
C VAL A 102 4.24 -5.89 -7.34
N ARG A 103 5.42 -5.60 -7.87
CA ARG A 103 6.04 -6.40 -8.93
C ARG A 103 6.56 -7.75 -8.44
N HIS A 104 7.10 -7.80 -7.24
CA HIS A 104 7.83 -8.95 -6.73
C HIS A 104 7.04 -9.84 -5.77
N TYR A 105 6.02 -9.28 -5.11
CA TYR A 105 5.25 -10.00 -4.09
C TYR A 105 3.76 -10.02 -4.45
N ASN A 106 3.19 -11.22 -4.40
CA ASN A 106 1.77 -11.43 -4.72
C ASN A 106 0.90 -11.19 -3.48
N ASP A 107 0.83 -9.93 -3.03
CA ASP A 107 0.04 -9.53 -1.88
C ASP A 107 -0.79 -8.28 -2.23
N GLY A 108 -2.10 -8.44 -2.19
CA GLY A 108 -3.06 -7.39 -2.53
C GLY A 108 -2.92 -6.12 -1.68
N LYS A 109 -2.41 -6.22 -0.45
CA LYS A 109 -2.17 -5.05 0.41
C LYS A 109 -1.26 -4.01 -0.23
N TYR A 110 -0.26 -4.44 -1.01
CA TYR A 110 0.67 -3.51 -1.65
C TYR A 110 0.04 -2.76 -2.82
N TRP A 111 -0.91 -3.39 -3.52
CA TRP A 111 -1.69 -2.72 -4.56
C TRP A 111 -2.55 -1.59 -3.98
N ILE A 112 -3.23 -1.86 -2.87
CA ILE A 112 -4.06 -0.86 -2.18
C ILE A 112 -3.21 0.28 -1.63
N GLN A 113 -2.06 -0.04 -1.02
CA GLN A 113 -1.14 0.97 -0.52
C GLN A 113 -0.56 1.82 -1.65
N LEU A 114 -0.19 1.22 -2.78
CA LEU A 114 0.31 1.95 -3.95
C LEU A 114 -0.77 2.89 -4.52
N ALA A 115 -2.00 2.42 -4.61
CA ALA A 115 -3.12 3.26 -5.03
C ALA A 115 -3.30 4.46 -4.08
N GLY A 116 -3.22 4.23 -2.77
CA GLY A 116 -3.25 5.29 -1.77
C GLY A 116 -2.15 6.33 -1.97
N MET A 117 -0.92 5.89 -2.24
CA MET A 117 0.20 6.80 -2.51
C MET A 117 0.02 7.61 -3.79
N TYR A 118 -0.51 7.01 -4.85
CA TYR A 118 -0.85 7.78 -6.05
C TYR A 118 -1.90 8.86 -5.78
N GLY A 119 -2.91 8.54 -4.94
CA GLY A 119 -3.91 9.52 -4.50
C GLY A 119 -3.29 10.66 -3.68
N GLU A 120 -2.40 10.36 -2.73
CA GLU A 120 -1.69 11.34 -1.91
C GLU A 120 -0.80 12.28 -2.76
N LEU A 121 -0.18 11.74 -3.81
CA LEU A 121 0.64 12.49 -4.75
C LEU A 121 -0.17 13.26 -5.81
N GLY A 122 -1.51 13.18 -5.79
CA GLY A 122 -2.38 13.81 -6.78
C GLY A 122 -2.37 13.13 -8.15
N GLU A 123 -1.85 11.91 -8.24
CA GLU A 123 -1.81 11.12 -9.47
C GLU A 123 -3.06 10.24 -9.63
N GLU A 124 -4.24 10.86 -9.59
CA GLU A 124 -5.53 10.18 -9.49
C GLU A 124 -5.81 9.19 -10.62
N LYS A 125 -5.33 9.46 -11.84
CA LYS A 125 -5.48 8.53 -12.97
C LYS A 125 -4.71 7.23 -12.74
N LYS A 126 -3.53 7.32 -12.15
CA LYS A 126 -2.73 6.13 -11.78
C LYS A 126 -3.36 5.41 -10.60
N GLN A 127 -3.90 6.14 -9.63
CA GLN A 127 -4.67 5.57 -8.54
C GLN A 127 -5.80 4.70 -9.06
N LEU A 128 -6.63 5.23 -9.97
CA LEU A 128 -7.72 4.49 -10.58
C LEU A 128 -7.22 3.25 -11.33
N ALA A 129 -6.16 3.39 -12.14
CA ALA A 129 -5.61 2.28 -12.92
C ALA A 129 -5.09 1.15 -12.03
N ILE A 130 -4.42 1.47 -10.92
CA ILE A 130 -3.91 0.48 -9.96
C ILE A 130 -5.06 -0.21 -9.22
N LEU A 131 -6.08 0.52 -8.78
CA LEU A 131 -7.25 -0.07 -8.12
C LEU A 131 -8.07 -0.94 -9.07
N GLU A 132 -8.25 -0.52 -10.30
CA GLU A 132 -8.92 -1.34 -11.33
C GLU A 132 -8.16 -2.65 -11.58
N ALA A 133 -6.85 -2.59 -11.73
CA ALA A 133 -6.01 -3.78 -11.86
C ALA A 133 -6.07 -4.68 -10.61
N ALA A 134 -6.02 -4.12 -9.42
CA ALA A 134 -6.16 -4.84 -8.17
C ALA A 134 -7.53 -5.55 -8.07
N TYR A 135 -8.60 -4.87 -8.49
CA TYR A 135 -9.93 -5.47 -8.54
C TYR A 135 -10.00 -6.65 -9.50
N GLN A 136 -9.42 -6.52 -10.70
CA GLN A 136 -9.35 -7.60 -11.69
C GLN A 136 -8.55 -8.81 -11.21
N GLN A 137 -7.55 -8.59 -10.37
CA GLN A 137 -6.76 -9.65 -9.74
C GLN A 137 -7.45 -10.29 -8.52
N GLY A 138 -8.59 -9.78 -8.09
CA GLY A 138 -9.31 -10.27 -6.92
C GLY A 138 -8.76 -9.78 -5.58
N TYR A 139 -7.95 -8.75 -5.57
CA TYR A 139 -7.36 -8.19 -4.34
C TYR A 139 -8.28 -7.18 -3.64
N ILE A 140 -9.31 -6.68 -4.30
CA ILE A 140 -10.29 -5.77 -3.73
C ILE A 140 -11.56 -6.57 -3.42
N SER A 141 -11.82 -6.77 -2.13
CA SER A 141 -12.95 -7.54 -1.63
C SER A 141 -13.67 -6.85 -0.45
N SER A 142 -13.07 -5.83 0.16
CA SER A 142 -13.74 -5.10 1.23
C SER A 142 -14.78 -4.13 0.68
N ALA A 143 -15.85 -3.91 1.44
CA ALA A 143 -16.88 -2.93 1.09
C ALA A 143 -16.29 -1.52 0.87
N ALA A 144 -15.34 -1.13 1.71
CA ALA A 144 -14.69 0.19 1.63
C ALA A 144 -13.89 0.36 0.32
N ASP A 145 -13.10 -0.65 -0.06
CA ASP A 145 -12.26 -0.57 -1.27
C ASP A 145 -13.11 -0.61 -2.54
N VAL A 146 -14.16 -1.44 -2.57
CA VAL A 146 -15.11 -1.50 -3.69
C VAL A 146 -15.83 -0.16 -3.86
N PHE A 147 -16.31 0.42 -2.75
CA PHE A 147 -16.98 1.73 -2.81
C PHE A 147 -16.02 2.83 -3.26
N ASN A 148 -14.77 2.83 -2.77
CA ASN A 148 -13.73 3.77 -3.20
C ASN A 148 -13.45 3.67 -4.70
N LEU A 149 -13.33 2.46 -5.25
CA LEU A 149 -13.17 2.25 -6.69
C LEU A 149 -14.36 2.81 -7.48
N ALA A 150 -15.58 2.56 -7.02
CA ALA A 150 -16.78 3.10 -7.66
C ALA A 150 -16.82 4.64 -7.63
N GLN A 151 -16.40 5.27 -6.53
CA GLN A 151 -16.26 6.72 -6.44
C GLN A 151 -15.22 7.26 -7.43
N LEU A 152 -14.09 6.61 -7.57
CA LEU A 152 -13.06 7.02 -8.54
C LEU A 152 -13.58 6.92 -9.98
N TYR A 153 -14.33 5.89 -10.33
CA TYR A 153 -15.00 5.82 -11.65
C TYR A 153 -15.94 7.01 -11.86
N TYR A 154 -16.71 7.37 -10.85
CA TYR A 154 -17.62 8.52 -10.91
C TYR A 154 -16.84 9.83 -11.16
N TYR A 155 -15.82 10.12 -10.37
CA TYR A 155 -15.01 11.34 -10.50
C TYR A 155 -14.21 11.40 -11.80
N HIS A 156 -13.78 10.28 -12.32
CA HIS A 156 -13.07 10.20 -13.61
C HIS A 156 -13.98 10.12 -14.83
N GLN A 157 -15.27 10.43 -14.65
CA GLN A 157 -16.25 10.47 -15.75
C GLN A 157 -16.44 9.11 -16.47
N VAL A 158 -16.34 8.03 -15.70
CA VAL A 158 -16.63 6.65 -16.14
C VAL A 158 -17.77 6.06 -15.31
N PRO A 159 -18.92 6.77 -15.20
CA PRO A 159 -19.97 6.45 -14.24
C PRO A 159 -20.64 5.10 -14.48
N VAL A 160 -20.68 4.62 -15.73
CA VAL A 160 -21.24 3.29 -16.06
C VAL A 160 -20.49 2.19 -15.34
N LYS A 161 -19.16 2.25 -15.30
CA LYS A 161 -18.34 1.27 -14.55
C LYS A 161 -18.63 1.37 -13.05
N GLY A 162 -18.76 2.57 -12.52
CA GLY A 162 -19.14 2.81 -11.12
C GLY A 162 -20.47 2.20 -10.76
N ALA A 163 -21.52 2.47 -11.54
CA ALA A 163 -22.86 1.93 -11.34
C ALA A 163 -22.88 0.39 -11.39
N ARG A 164 -22.26 -0.19 -12.40
CA ARG A 164 -22.19 -1.66 -12.55
C ARG A 164 -21.43 -2.34 -11.39
N LEU A 165 -20.34 -1.72 -10.93
CA LEU A 165 -19.59 -2.21 -9.82
C LEU A 165 -20.43 -2.20 -8.52
N MET A 166 -21.16 -1.09 -8.29
CA MET A 166 -22.06 -0.96 -7.13
C MET A 166 -23.17 -2.00 -7.15
N GLU A 167 -23.84 -2.17 -8.28
CA GLU A 167 -24.92 -3.16 -8.42
C GLU A 167 -24.42 -4.58 -8.19
N LYS A 168 -23.31 -4.96 -8.82
CA LYS A 168 -22.67 -6.27 -8.64
C LYS A 168 -22.31 -6.51 -7.18
N ALA A 169 -21.65 -5.54 -6.54
CA ALA A 169 -21.22 -5.67 -5.16
C ALA A 169 -22.41 -5.77 -4.17
N MET A 170 -23.51 -5.07 -4.41
CA MET A 170 -24.74 -5.23 -3.63
C MET A 170 -25.42 -6.57 -3.88
N GLN A 171 -25.41 -7.07 -5.12
CA GLN A 171 -25.95 -8.40 -5.45
C GLN A 171 -25.16 -9.53 -4.81
N GLU A 172 -23.84 -9.40 -4.75
CA GLU A 172 -22.92 -10.38 -4.14
C GLU A 172 -22.83 -10.26 -2.61
N GLY A 173 -23.49 -9.28 -2.01
CA GLY A 173 -23.46 -9.04 -0.55
C GLY A 173 -22.16 -8.42 -0.04
N VAL A 174 -21.28 -7.95 -0.92
CA VAL A 174 -20.06 -7.21 -0.53
C VAL A 174 -20.41 -5.81 -0.02
N LEU A 175 -21.36 -5.15 -0.69
CA LEU A 175 -21.95 -3.90 -0.24
C LEU A 175 -23.37 -4.15 0.26
N GLU A 176 -23.71 -3.49 1.35
CA GLU A 176 -25.06 -3.47 1.86
C GLU A 176 -25.99 -2.70 0.90
N ARG A 177 -27.21 -3.23 0.69
CA ARG A 177 -28.25 -2.55 -0.10
C ARG A 177 -28.96 -1.52 0.78
N ASN A 178 -28.29 -0.45 1.12
CA ASN A 178 -28.78 0.63 1.94
C ASN A 178 -29.01 1.92 1.13
N LEU A 179 -29.62 2.91 1.77
CA LEU A 179 -29.95 4.20 1.16
C LEU A 179 -28.72 4.89 0.53
N ARG A 180 -27.60 4.92 1.24
CA ARG A 180 -26.35 5.52 0.76
C ARG A 180 -25.86 4.89 -0.54
N ASN A 181 -25.76 3.56 -0.55
CA ASN A 181 -25.24 2.82 -1.70
C ASN A 181 -26.17 2.87 -2.90
N LEU A 182 -27.48 2.82 -2.67
CA LEU A 182 -28.48 2.99 -3.72
C LEU A 182 -28.46 4.40 -4.32
N LYS A 183 -28.43 5.45 -3.49
CA LYS A 183 -28.31 6.84 -3.98
C LYS A 183 -27.07 7.04 -4.82
N PHE A 184 -25.91 6.53 -4.39
CA PHE A 184 -24.68 6.64 -5.15
C PHE A 184 -24.77 5.91 -6.49
N THR A 185 -25.34 4.70 -6.51
CA THR A 185 -25.55 3.93 -7.74
C THR A 185 -26.46 4.69 -8.72
N ALA A 186 -27.57 5.26 -8.23
CA ALA A 186 -28.46 6.08 -9.04
C ALA A 186 -27.74 7.32 -9.58
N ASN A 187 -26.91 7.97 -8.79
CA ASN A 187 -26.11 9.12 -9.25
C ASN A 187 -25.14 8.73 -10.38
N CYS A 188 -24.53 7.55 -10.31
CA CYS A 188 -23.71 7.03 -11.39
C CYS A 188 -24.50 6.83 -12.67
N TRP A 189 -25.70 6.23 -12.61
CA TRP A 189 -26.56 6.05 -13.78
C TRP A 189 -27.04 7.38 -14.36
N SER A 190 -27.42 8.33 -13.49
CA SER A 190 -27.84 9.68 -13.91
C SER A 190 -26.69 10.45 -14.59
N LEU A 191 -25.48 10.38 -14.04
CA LEU A 191 -24.30 10.98 -14.67
C LEU A 191 -23.99 10.34 -16.04
N ALA A 192 -24.28 9.04 -16.18
CA ALA A 192 -24.17 8.31 -17.44
C ALA A 192 -25.32 8.62 -18.42
N LYS A 193 -26.29 9.45 -18.03
CA LYS A 193 -27.52 9.76 -18.80
C LYS A 193 -28.34 8.51 -19.15
N GLN A 194 -28.36 7.55 -18.21
CA GLN A 194 -29.16 6.32 -18.32
C GLN A 194 -30.29 6.36 -17.27
N ASP A 195 -31.25 7.24 -17.49
CA ASP A 195 -32.36 7.49 -16.57
C ASP A 195 -33.27 6.28 -16.40
N ASP A 196 -33.39 5.45 -17.43
CA ASP A 196 -34.10 4.17 -17.41
C ASP A 196 -33.55 3.20 -16.35
N LYS A 197 -32.25 3.29 -16.06
CA LYS A 197 -31.58 2.53 -15.00
C LYS A 197 -31.54 3.26 -13.67
N ALA A 198 -31.43 4.58 -13.67
CA ALA A 198 -31.41 5.38 -12.47
C ALA A 198 -32.76 5.35 -11.70
N ILE A 199 -33.86 5.43 -12.43
CA ILE A 199 -35.22 5.53 -11.86
C ILE A 199 -35.56 4.34 -10.95
N PRO A 200 -35.39 3.06 -11.36
CA PRO A 200 -35.68 1.92 -10.47
C PRO A 200 -34.85 1.93 -9.19
N VAL A 201 -33.57 2.36 -9.27
CA VAL A 201 -32.67 2.45 -8.12
C VAL A 201 -33.10 3.58 -7.18
N LEU A 202 -33.55 4.72 -7.71
CA LEU A 202 -34.08 5.82 -6.92
C LEU A 202 -35.40 5.44 -6.21
N ILE A 203 -36.27 4.68 -6.87
CA ILE A 203 -37.48 4.16 -6.25
C ILE A 203 -37.14 3.23 -5.07
N ALA A 204 -36.18 2.33 -5.26
CA ALA A 204 -35.71 1.47 -4.18
C ALA A 204 -35.09 2.26 -3.01
N ALA A 205 -34.33 3.33 -3.31
CA ALA A 205 -33.77 4.21 -2.30
C ALA A 205 -34.87 4.97 -1.52
N ALA A 206 -35.88 5.48 -2.22
CA ALA A 206 -37.02 6.18 -1.61
C ALA A 206 -37.80 5.27 -0.66
N SER A 207 -38.03 4.00 -1.04
CA SER A 207 -38.72 3.05 -0.16
C SER A 207 -37.99 2.84 1.15
N LEU A 208 -36.65 2.77 1.14
CA LEU A 208 -35.87 2.65 2.38
C LEU A 208 -35.88 3.93 3.23
N SER A 209 -35.99 5.11 2.57
CA SER A 209 -36.08 6.40 3.28
C SER A 209 -37.43 6.56 3.98
N GLU A 210 -38.53 6.13 3.35
CA GLU A 210 -39.87 6.17 3.96
C GLU A 210 -40.01 5.24 5.15
N ASP A 211 -39.31 4.11 5.15
CA ASP A 211 -39.35 3.11 6.22
C ASP A 211 -38.42 3.43 7.40
N GLY A 212 -37.43 4.32 7.25
CA GLY A 212 -36.38 4.52 8.27
C GLY A 212 -36.01 5.95 8.65
N GLU A 213 -36.40 6.96 7.88
CA GLU A 213 -36.01 8.37 8.17
C GLU A 213 -37.17 9.22 8.69
N LEU A 214 -38.33 8.65 8.93
CA LEU A 214 -39.48 9.33 9.56
C LEU A 214 -39.64 9.02 11.07
N GLU A 215 -38.68 8.28 11.65
CA GLU A 215 -38.49 8.19 13.08
C GLU A 215 -37.32 9.10 13.50
#